data_67450bf0e93fa8f5470838e5151d8c21
#
_entry.id   67450bf0e93fa8f5470838e5151d8c21
#
_cell.length_a   1.000
_cell.length_b   1.000
_cell.length_c   1.000
_cell.angle_alpha   90.00
_cell.angle_beta   90.00
_cell.angle_gamma   90.00
#
_symmetry.space_group_name_H-M   'P 1'
#
loop_
_entity.id
_entity.type
_entity.pdbx_description
1 polymer ?
#
loop_
_entity_poly.entity_id
_entity_poly.type
_entity_poly.pdbx_seq_one_letter_code
_entity_poly.pdbx_strand_id
1 'polypeptide(L)'
;MKGMISVYKKYPCPYYPGLPTYHMPCPMMGCEADEYNSMELQDYGPEPFVVNIEEASKQNNNFRTALWTGRHLQLTLMSIKVGGDIGLEMHPDLDQFIRIEEGQGVVKMGERKDRLNFQRKVYDDFAFIIPAGTWHNLINTGNIPIKLYSIYAPPQHPKGTVHKTKADAEAAEKKRG
;
A
#
# COMPACT_ATOMS: atom_id res chain seq x y z
N MET A 1 -33.66 -0.66 -7.56
CA MET A 1 -32.71 -0.78 -8.69
C MET A 1 -32.05 0.57 -8.89
N LYS A 2 -30.83 0.77 -8.35
CA LYS A 2 -29.98 1.94 -8.64
C LYS A 2 -28.69 1.40 -9.24
N GLY A 3 -28.43 1.81 -10.50
CA GLY A 3 -27.34 1.31 -11.30
C GLY A 3 -25.96 1.70 -10.76
N MET A 4 -25.08 0.73 -10.71
CA MET A 4 -23.65 0.93 -10.52
C MET A 4 -23.07 1.52 -11.81
N ILE A 5 -22.49 2.72 -11.71
CA ILE A 5 -21.71 3.33 -12.79
C ILE A 5 -20.30 2.75 -12.70
N SER A 6 -19.99 1.80 -13.59
CA SER A 6 -18.63 1.30 -13.78
C SER A 6 -17.82 2.34 -14.57
N VAL A 7 -16.81 2.93 -13.95
CA VAL A 7 -15.88 3.83 -14.63
C VAL A 7 -14.72 3.01 -15.20
N TYR A 8 -14.89 2.51 -16.41
CA TYR A 8 -13.78 1.94 -17.16
C TYR A 8 -12.88 3.07 -17.67
N LYS A 9 -11.65 3.18 -17.19
CA LYS A 9 -10.59 3.90 -17.88
C LYS A 9 -10.22 3.09 -19.13
N LYS A 10 -10.80 3.44 -20.29
CA LYS A 10 -10.33 2.94 -21.58
C LYS A 10 -8.95 3.54 -21.84
N TYR A 11 -7.92 2.71 -21.87
CA TYR A 11 -6.65 3.10 -22.46
C TYR A 11 -6.85 3.19 -23.97
N PRO A 12 -6.59 4.33 -24.61
CA PRO A 12 -6.68 4.40 -26.06
C PRO A 12 -5.57 3.54 -26.66
N CYS A 13 -5.91 2.70 -27.64
CA CYS A 13 -4.92 2.02 -28.49
C CYS A 13 -3.92 3.07 -29.01
N PRO A 14 -2.61 2.84 -28.93
CA PRO A 14 -1.63 3.77 -29.48
C PRO A 14 -1.85 3.90 -30.99
N TYR A 15 -2.22 5.10 -31.43
CA TYR A 15 -2.34 5.45 -32.84
C TYR A 15 -0.93 5.62 -33.42
N TYR A 16 -0.51 4.70 -34.30
CA TYR A 16 0.70 4.83 -35.10
C TYR A 16 0.34 5.46 -36.45
N PRO A 17 0.67 6.72 -36.71
CA PRO A 17 0.46 7.31 -38.03
C PRO A 17 1.50 6.77 -39.00
N GLY A 18 1.07 6.04 -40.03
CA GLY A 18 1.93 5.67 -41.16
C GLY A 18 1.85 4.24 -41.69
N LEU A 19 0.94 3.40 -41.21
CA LEU A 19 0.72 2.08 -41.78
C LEU A 19 -0.57 2.04 -42.61
N PRO A 20 -0.59 1.37 -43.81
CA PRO A 20 -1.79 1.25 -44.62
C PRO A 20 -2.86 0.44 -43.86
N THR A 21 -4.09 0.97 -43.87
CA THR A 21 -5.27 0.35 -43.28
C THR A 21 -5.67 -0.91 -44.01
N TYR A 22 -5.12 -2.05 -43.63
CA TYR A 22 -5.76 -3.32 -43.92
C TYR A 22 -6.87 -3.53 -42.92
N HIS A 23 -8.12 -3.57 -43.39
CA HIS A 23 -9.25 -4.03 -42.59
C HIS A 23 -9.05 -5.53 -42.29
N MET A 24 -8.32 -5.82 -41.23
CA MET A 24 -8.44 -7.12 -40.58
C MET A 24 -9.65 -7.08 -39.64
N PRO A 25 -10.63 -7.97 -39.79
CA PRO A 25 -11.61 -8.15 -38.74
C PRO A 25 -10.85 -8.58 -37.48
N CYS A 26 -10.94 -7.80 -36.40
CA CYS A 26 -10.51 -8.24 -35.08
C CYS A 26 -11.17 -9.61 -34.83
N PRO A 27 -10.42 -10.71 -34.67
CA PRO A 27 -11.02 -11.90 -34.13
C PRO A 27 -11.61 -11.49 -32.78
N MET A 28 -12.90 -11.69 -32.60
CA MET A 28 -13.56 -11.63 -31.31
C MET A 28 -12.96 -12.75 -30.47
N MET A 29 -11.72 -12.56 -30.01
CA MET A 29 -11.27 -13.23 -28.81
C MET A 29 -12.18 -12.70 -27.73
N GLY A 30 -13.02 -13.57 -27.21
CA GLY A 30 -13.85 -13.29 -26.05
C GLY A 30 -12.91 -12.71 -24.99
N CYS A 31 -13.06 -11.41 -24.71
CA CYS A 31 -12.62 -10.90 -23.45
C CYS A 31 -13.49 -11.62 -22.43
N GLU A 32 -13.05 -12.78 -21.98
CA GLU A 32 -13.50 -13.28 -20.70
C GLU A 32 -13.24 -12.09 -19.77
N ALA A 33 -14.31 -11.50 -19.26
CA ALA A 33 -14.21 -10.58 -18.15
C ALA A 33 -13.52 -11.43 -17.08
N ASP A 34 -12.22 -11.17 -16.85
CA ASP A 34 -11.52 -11.74 -15.73
C ASP A 34 -12.42 -11.48 -14.53
N GLU A 35 -13.04 -12.55 -14.05
CA GLU A 35 -13.81 -12.54 -12.82
C GLU A 35 -12.80 -12.05 -11.78
N TYR A 36 -12.97 -10.80 -11.35
CA TYR A 36 -12.06 -10.13 -10.44
C TYR A 36 -12.11 -10.85 -9.10
N ASN A 37 -11.38 -11.95 -9.06
CA ASN A 37 -11.28 -12.79 -7.88
C ASN A 37 -10.42 -12.04 -6.87
N SER A 38 -11.02 -11.64 -5.75
CA SER A 38 -10.29 -11.00 -4.66
C SER A 38 -9.08 -11.85 -4.29
N MET A 39 -7.89 -11.27 -4.39
CA MET A 39 -6.64 -11.94 -4.08
C MET A 39 -6.60 -12.36 -2.61
N GLU A 40 -6.12 -13.57 -2.32
CA GLU A 40 -5.81 -13.94 -0.95
C GLU A 40 -4.64 -13.09 -0.44
N LEU A 41 -4.84 -12.38 0.66
CA LEU A 41 -3.82 -11.52 1.26
C LEU A 41 -2.95 -12.33 2.23
N GLN A 42 -1.87 -12.91 1.70
CA GLN A 42 -0.85 -13.67 2.44
C GLN A 42 0.56 -13.23 2.00
N ASP A 43 1.60 -13.70 2.70
CA ASP A 43 2.99 -13.39 2.35
C ASP A 43 3.51 -14.34 1.26
N TYR A 44 3.63 -13.84 0.05
CA TYR A 44 4.08 -14.56 -1.15
C TYR A 44 5.60 -14.66 -1.31
N GLY A 45 6.37 -13.99 -0.42
CA GLY A 45 7.84 -14.06 -0.50
C GLY A 45 8.41 -15.44 -0.16
N PRO A 46 9.65 -15.74 -0.60
CA PRO A 46 10.55 -14.85 -1.34
C PRO A 46 10.47 -15.00 -2.88
N GLU A 47 9.50 -15.77 -3.39
CA GLU A 47 9.38 -16.06 -4.82
C GLU A 47 9.04 -14.83 -5.65
N PRO A 48 9.36 -14.81 -6.98
CA PRO A 48 8.91 -13.74 -7.87
C PRO A 48 7.39 -13.54 -7.79
N PHE A 49 6.97 -12.29 -7.71
CA PHE A 49 5.57 -11.95 -7.46
C PHE A 49 5.14 -10.71 -8.25
N VAL A 50 3.95 -10.75 -8.84
CA VAL A 50 3.33 -9.63 -9.55
C VAL A 50 1.94 -9.41 -8.97
N VAL A 51 1.61 -8.17 -8.69
CA VAL A 51 0.34 -7.81 -8.05
C VAL A 51 -0.14 -6.43 -8.50
N ASN A 52 -1.44 -6.25 -8.60
CA ASN A 52 -2.05 -4.92 -8.60
C ASN A 52 -2.01 -4.40 -7.16
N ILE A 53 -1.01 -3.57 -6.85
CA ILE A 53 -0.74 -3.14 -5.48
C ILE A 53 -1.81 -2.18 -4.95
N GLU A 54 -2.41 -1.37 -5.81
CA GLU A 54 -3.52 -0.49 -5.45
C GLU A 54 -4.71 -1.31 -4.93
N GLU A 55 -5.10 -2.34 -5.66
CA GLU A 55 -6.23 -3.19 -5.30
C GLU A 55 -5.95 -4.04 -4.07
N ALA A 56 -4.77 -4.64 -3.97
CA ALA A 56 -4.35 -5.36 -2.78
C ALA A 56 -4.40 -4.45 -1.54
N SER A 57 -3.94 -3.20 -1.67
CA SER A 57 -3.97 -2.22 -0.57
C SER A 57 -5.40 -1.86 -0.17
N LYS A 58 -6.27 -1.59 -1.14
CA LYS A 58 -7.69 -1.26 -0.89
C LYS A 58 -8.47 -2.43 -0.30
N GLN A 59 -8.17 -3.66 -0.73
CA GLN A 59 -8.77 -4.88 -0.20
C GLN A 59 -8.38 -5.14 1.27
N ASN A 60 -7.18 -4.72 1.70
CA ASN A 60 -6.69 -4.99 3.04
C ASN A 60 -7.47 -4.23 4.11
N ASN A 61 -8.05 -4.97 5.08
CA ASN A 61 -8.76 -4.40 6.23
C ASN A 61 -8.01 -4.59 7.56
N ASN A 62 -6.89 -5.31 7.54
CA ASN A 62 -6.04 -5.46 8.72
C ASN A 62 -5.20 -4.20 8.94
N PHE A 63 -4.85 -3.94 10.19
CA PHE A 63 -3.90 -2.88 10.53
C PHE A 63 -2.57 -3.06 9.79
N ARG A 64 -2.05 -4.31 9.72
CA ARG A 64 -0.85 -4.67 8.94
C ARG A 64 -0.95 -6.10 8.41
N THR A 65 -0.61 -6.28 7.15
CA THR A 65 -0.47 -7.60 6.50
C THR A 65 0.82 -7.62 5.69
N ALA A 66 1.76 -8.53 6.01
CA ALA A 66 2.92 -8.77 5.15
C ALA A 66 2.42 -9.44 3.86
N LEU A 67 2.72 -8.83 2.72
CA LEU A 67 2.32 -9.32 1.40
C LEU A 67 3.47 -10.04 0.69
N TRP A 68 4.70 -9.58 0.92
CA TRP A 68 5.89 -10.20 0.37
C TRP A 68 7.10 -9.92 1.26
N THR A 69 7.85 -10.97 1.62
CA THR A 69 9.06 -10.87 2.45
C THR A 69 10.22 -11.58 1.77
N GLY A 70 11.23 -10.83 1.37
CA GLY A 70 12.49 -11.34 0.84
C GLY A 70 13.66 -11.06 1.77
N ARG A 71 14.88 -11.26 1.25
CA ARG A 71 16.11 -11.07 2.04
C ARG A 71 16.38 -9.59 2.37
N HIS A 72 16.09 -8.69 1.44
CA HIS A 72 16.51 -7.29 1.50
C HIS A 72 15.34 -6.31 1.48
N LEU A 73 14.13 -6.79 1.33
CA LEU A 73 12.94 -5.98 1.18
C LEU A 73 11.71 -6.70 1.74
N GLN A 74 10.81 -5.94 2.34
CA GLN A 74 9.50 -6.42 2.74
C GLN A 74 8.41 -5.46 2.30
N LEU A 75 7.38 -5.98 1.66
CA LEU A 75 6.17 -5.25 1.28
C LEU A 75 5.05 -5.59 2.26
N THR A 76 4.45 -4.57 2.86
CA THR A 76 3.30 -4.71 3.76
C THR A 76 2.15 -3.81 3.33
N LEU A 77 0.94 -4.24 3.60
CA LEU A 77 -0.29 -3.47 3.45
C LEU A 77 -0.77 -2.99 4.82
N MET A 78 -1.35 -1.80 4.87
CA MET A 78 -1.96 -1.31 6.13
C MET A 78 -3.31 -0.65 5.87
N SER A 79 -4.20 -0.77 6.86
CA SER A 79 -5.46 -0.05 6.94
C SER A 79 -5.53 0.70 8.27
N ILE A 80 -5.58 2.04 8.19
CA ILE A 80 -5.58 2.91 9.37
C ILE A 80 -6.96 3.53 9.51
N LYS A 81 -7.66 3.21 10.59
CA LYS A 81 -9.02 3.70 10.86
C LYS A 81 -9.04 5.23 10.97
N VAL A 82 -10.22 5.82 10.73
CA VAL A 82 -10.46 7.25 10.94
C VAL A 82 -10.04 7.66 12.35
N GLY A 83 -9.25 8.73 12.48
CA GLY A 83 -8.68 9.21 13.73
C GLY A 83 -7.57 8.34 14.31
N GLY A 84 -7.24 7.21 13.66
CA GLY A 84 -6.13 6.35 14.05
C GLY A 84 -4.79 6.82 13.46
N ASP A 85 -3.73 6.12 13.82
CA ASP A 85 -2.36 6.38 13.36
C ASP A 85 -1.53 5.08 13.33
N ILE A 86 -0.35 5.12 12.69
CA ILE A 86 0.57 3.97 12.68
C ILE A 86 1.30 3.76 14.02
N GLY A 87 1.29 4.74 14.91
CA GLY A 87 2.12 4.81 16.10
C GLY A 87 3.36 5.68 15.88
N LEU A 88 3.86 6.30 16.95
CA LEU A 88 5.12 7.02 16.89
C LEU A 88 6.27 6.04 17.00
N GLU A 89 6.95 5.80 15.90
CA GLU A 89 8.00 4.79 15.77
C GLU A 89 9.27 5.35 15.11
N MET A 90 10.37 4.62 15.22
CA MET A 90 11.65 4.90 14.57
C MET A 90 12.36 3.56 14.30
N HIS A 91 12.91 3.43 13.12
CA HIS A 91 13.69 2.27 12.71
C HIS A 91 15.15 2.68 12.54
N PRO A 92 16.08 2.17 13.37
CA PRO A 92 17.45 2.65 13.37
C PRO A 92 18.25 2.24 12.13
N ASP A 93 17.94 1.07 11.57
CA ASP A 93 18.80 0.37 10.59
C ASP A 93 18.12 0.09 9.24
N LEU A 94 16.98 0.74 8.97
CA LEU A 94 16.28 0.56 7.70
C LEU A 94 15.61 1.83 7.20
N ASP A 95 15.54 1.95 5.90
CA ASP A 95 14.71 2.95 5.23
C ASP A 95 13.31 2.39 4.98
N GLN A 96 12.32 3.27 5.05
CA GLN A 96 10.93 2.92 4.81
C GLN A 96 10.33 3.82 3.73
N PHE A 97 9.67 3.21 2.76
CA PHE A 97 8.84 3.90 1.77
C PHE A 97 7.37 3.62 2.09
N ILE A 98 6.53 4.66 2.04
CA ILE A 98 5.07 4.52 2.18
C ILE A 98 4.39 5.23 1.02
N ARG A 99 3.36 4.59 0.43
CA ARG A 99 2.45 5.21 -0.52
C ARG A 99 1.00 5.04 -0.08
N ILE A 100 0.24 6.12 -0.19
CA ILE A 100 -1.19 6.16 0.09
C ILE A 100 -1.95 5.77 -1.18
N GLU A 101 -2.82 4.78 -1.08
CA GLU A 101 -3.69 4.31 -2.17
C GLU A 101 -5.14 4.77 -2.00
N GLU A 102 -5.52 5.15 -0.78
CA GLU A 102 -6.84 5.70 -0.47
C GLU A 102 -6.82 6.45 0.86
N GLY A 103 -7.57 7.54 0.94
CA GLY A 103 -7.75 8.32 2.17
C GLY A 103 -6.75 9.45 2.31
N GLN A 104 -6.74 10.11 3.46
CA GLN A 104 -5.88 11.28 3.71
C GLN A 104 -5.42 11.36 5.15
N GLY A 105 -4.25 11.98 5.35
CA GLY A 105 -3.69 12.13 6.67
C GLY A 105 -2.64 13.22 6.78
N VAL A 106 -1.95 13.20 7.90
CA VAL A 106 -0.78 14.04 8.16
C VAL A 106 0.39 13.14 8.55
N VAL A 107 1.46 13.21 7.77
CA VAL A 107 2.75 12.61 8.14
C VAL A 107 3.55 13.60 8.97
N LYS A 108 4.14 13.12 10.06
CA LYS A 108 5.04 13.87 10.94
C LYS A 108 6.35 13.11 11.07
N MET A 109 7.48 13.81 10.89
CA MET A 109 8.82 13.22 11.00
C MET A 109 9.78 14.17 11.71
N GLY A 110 10.83 13.61 12.33
CA GLY A 110 11.88 14.39 12.97
C GLY A 110 13.00 13.52 13.55
N GLU A 111 14.09 14.15 13.92
CA GLU A 111 15.27 13.50 14.51
C GLU A 111 15.02 13.03 15.96
N ARG A 112 14.05 13.60 16.62
CA ARG A 112 13.76 13.33 18.03
C ARG A 112 12.29 13.04 18.23
N LYS A 113 11.98 12.12 19.15
CA LYS A 113 10.63 11.71 19.52
C LYS A 113 9.71 12.88 19.92
N ASP A 114 10.26 13.88 20.59
CA ASP A 114 9.57 15.06 21.09
C ASP A 114 9.58 16.24 20.08
N ARG A 115 10.23 16.09 18.92
CA ARG A 115 10.40 17.15 17.94
C ARG A 115 10.25 16.64 16.48
N LEU A 116 9.00 16.58 16.04
CA LEU A 116 8.64 16.17 14.68
C LEU A 116 8.40 17.42 13.79
N ASN A 117 9.49 18.05 13.35
CA ASN A 117 9.45 19.33 12.65
C ASN A 117 8.93 19.24 11.21
N PHE A 118 9.13 18.11 10.56
CA PHE A 118 8.60 17.88 9.22
C PHE A 118 7.16 17.41 9.34
N GLN A 119 6.22 18.23 8.83
CA GLN A 119 4.81 17.88 8.80
C GLN A 119 4.22 18.18 7.43
N ARG A 120 3.52 17.21 6.84
CA ARG A 120 2.87 17.37 5.52
C ARG A 120 1.53 16.66 5.50
N LYS A 121 0.55 17.28 4.83
CA LYS A 121 -0.70 16.61 4.45
C LYS A 121 -0.38 15.62 3.31
N VAL A 122 -0.96 14.45 3.37
CA VAL A 122 -0.84 13.39 2.36
C VAL A 122 -2.22 12.83 2.06
N TYR A 123 -2.43 12.43 0.82
CA TYR A 123 -3.68 11.86 0.32
C TYR A 123 -3.36 10.86 -0.81
N ASP A 124 -4.36 10.38 -1.50
CA ASP A 124 -4.21 9.40 -2.59
C ASP A 124 -3.05 9.77 -3.52
N ASP A 125 -2.29 8.78 -3.95
CA ASP A 125 -1.10 8.90 -4.82
C ASP A 125 0.14 9.56 -4.16
N PHE A 126 0.06 10.05 -2.93
CA PHE A 126 1.22 10.57 -2.24
C PHE A 126 2.12 9.44 -1.73
N ALA A 127 3.42 9.62 -1.97
CA ALA A 127 4.45 8.79 -1.36
C ALA A 127 5.39 9.62 -0.50
N PHE A 128 5.95 8.99 0.53
CA PHE A 128 6.97 9.60 1.35
C PHE A 128 7.99 8.55 1.80
N ILE A 129 9.20 9.02 2.03
CA ILE A 129 10.35 8.19 2.42
C ILE A 129 10.77 8.59 3.81
N ILE A 130 11.05 7.61 4.63
CA ILE A 130 11.47 7.74 6.02
C ILE A 130 12.88 7.15 6.11
N PRO A 131 13.92 7.99 6.20
CA PRO A 131 15.28 7.51 6.39
C PRO A 131 15.47 6.80 7.74
N ALA A 132 16.41 5.87 7.80
CA ALA A 132 16.82 5.22 9.03
C ALA A 132 17.08 6.25 10.15
N GLY A 133 16.70 5.93 11.38
CA GLY A 133 16.86 6.80 12.54
C GLY A 133 15.84 7.93 12.66
N THR A 134 14.89 8.06 11.71
CA THR A 134 13.89 9.14 11.71
C THR A 134 12.65 8.75 12.50
N TRP A 135 12.33 9.50 13.56
CA TRP A 135 11.04 9.39 14.26
C TRP A 135 9.90 9.82 13.34
N HIS A 136 8.87 9.03 13.27
CA HIS A 136 7.75 9.32 12.38
C HIS A 136 6.41 8.79 12.90
N ASN A 137 5.34 9.41 12.40
CA ASN A 137 3.96 8.95 12.57
C ASN A 137 3.12 9.40 11.36
N LEU A 138 2.16 8.59 10.96
CA LEU A 138 1.12 8.94 10.01
C LEU A 138 -0.22 8.88 10.73
N ILE A 139 -0.95 9.99 10.73
CA ILE A 139 -2.24 10.12 11.42
C ILE A 139 -3.34 10.28 10.37
N ASN A 140 -4.35 9.44 10.44
CA ASN A 140 -5.54 9.58 9.60
C ASN A 140 -6.38 10.78 10.06
N THR A 141 -6.45 11.82 9.24
CA THR A 141 -7.25 13.02 9.49
C THR A 141 -8.45 13.14 8.54
N GLY A 142 -8.72 12.09 7.77
CA GLY A 142 -9.84 11.98 6.86
C GLY A 142 -11.09 11.39 7.51
N ASN A 143 -12.07 11.10 6.67
CA ASN A 143 -13.37 10.52 7.04
C ASN A 143 -13.55 9.07 6.57
N ILE A 144 -12.51 8.50 5.94
CA ILE A 144 -12.43 7.09 5.54
C ILE A 144 -11.11 6.49 6.04
N PRO A 145 -10.97 5.16 6.13
CA PRO A 145 -9.69 4.55 6.44
C PRO A 145 -8.61 4.93 5.43
N ILE A 146 -7.38 5.16 5.88
CA ILE A 146 -6.23 5.21 4.97
C ILE A 146 -5.87 3.79 4.57
N LYS A 147 -5.77 3.55 3.26
CA LYS A 147 -5.21 2.34 2.66
C LYS A 147 -3.85 2.68 2.09
N LEU A 148 -2.84 1.92 2.46
CA LEU A 148 -1.48 2.17 2.03
C LEU A 148 -0.70 0.87 1.89
N TYR A 149 0.40 0.93 1.15
CA TYR A 149 1.46 -0.05 1.29
C TYR A 149 2.75 0.60 1.78
N SER A 150 3.54 -0.21 2.46
CA SER A 150 4.85 0.19 2.97
C SER A 150 5.91 -0.83 2.55
N ILE A 151 7.08 -0.31 2.17
CA ILE A 151 8.26 -1.10 1.85
C ILE A 151 9.32 -0.80 2.90
N TYR A 152 9.82 -1.85 3.54
CA TYR A 152 10.95 -1.81 4.48
C TYR A 152 12.19 -2.41 3.81
N ALA A 153 13.31 -1.76 3.93
CA ALA A 153 14.59 -2.21 3.41
C ALA A 153 15.71 -2.02 4.47
N PRO A 154 16.14 -3.11 5.13
CA PRO A 154 15.71 -4.51 5.05
C PRO A 154 14.34 -4.80 5.69
N PRO A 155 13.85 -6.08 5.69
CA PRO A 155 12.59 -6.48 6.33
C PRO A 155 12.53 -6.14 7.82
N GLN A 156 11.38 -5.58 8.25
CA GLN A 156 11.14 -5.18 9.64
C GLN A 156 10.37 -6.23 10.44
N HIS A 157 9.44 -6.91 9.80
CA HIS A 157 8.54 -7.85 10.49
C HIS A 157 8.84 -9.30 10.09
N PRO A 158 8.50 -10.29 10.92
CA PRO A 158 8.55 -11.69 10.51
C PRO A 158 7.74 -11.94 9.25
N LYS A 159 8.20 -12.89 8.43
CA LYS A 159 7.42 -13.38 7.28
C LYS A 159 6.03 -13.84 7.73
N GLY A 160 5.00 -13.51 6.94
CA GLY A 160 3.62 -13.88 7.23
C GLY A 160 2.95 -13.08 8.35
N THR A 161 3.55 -11.95 8.78
CA THR A 161 2.94 -11.09 9.81
C THR A 161 1.57 -10.59 9.40
N VAL A 162 0.56 -10.84 10.24
CA VAL A 162 -0.78 -10.27 10.15
C VAL A 162 -1.19 -9.72 11.51
N HIS A 163 -1.43 -8.42 11.58
CA HIS A 163 -2.00 -7.74 12.74
C HIS A 163 -3.38 -7.20 12.36
N LYS A 164 -4.44 -7.75 12.95
CA LYS A 164 -5.80 -7.29 12.66
C LYS A 164 -6.06 -5.87 13.17
N THR A 165 -5.45 -5.55 14.32
CA THR A 165 -5.61 -4.25 14.99
C THR A 165 -4.24 -3.64 15.33
N LYS A 166 -4.23 -2.33 15.63
CA LYS A 166 -3.05 -1.65 16.16
C LYS A 166 -2.57 -2.28 17.47
N ALA A 167 -3.50 -2.67 18.35
CA ALA A 167 -3.17 -3.32 19.61
C ALA A 167 -2.42 -4.65 19.41
N ASP A 168 -2.76 -5.43 18.37
CA ASP A 168 -2.03 -6.67 18.04
C ASP A 168 -0.58 -6.35 17.64
N ALA A 169 -0.37 -5.28 16.85
CA ALA A 169 0.96 -4.82 16.45
C ALA A 169 1.79 -4.40 17.67
N GLU A 170 1.24 -3.54 18.53
CA GLU A 170 1.91 -3.08 19.76
C GLU A 170 2.24 -4.24 20.71
N ALA A 171 1.34 -5.23 20.83
CA ALA A 171 1.59 -6.43 21.64
C ALA A 171 2.71 -7.30 21.07
N ALA A 172 2.83 -7.39 19.74
CA ALA A 172 3.90 -8.13 19.08
C ALA A 172 5.26 -7.43 19.24
N GLU A 173 5.30 -6.12 19.17
CA GLU A 173 6.52 -5.32 19.36
C GLU A 173 7.05 -5.43 20.80
N LYS A 174 6.18 -5.35 21.81
CA LYS A 174 6.56 -5.53 23.22
C LYS A 174 7.16 -6.91 23.54
N LYS A 175 6.86 -7.92 22.75
CA LYS A 175 7.43 -9.28 22.93
C LYS A 175 8.82 -9.44 22.31
N ARG A 176 9.27 -8.49 21.50
CA ARG A 176 10.56 -8.54 20.79
C ARG A 176 11.66 -7.70 21.46
N GLY A 177 11.28 -6.73 22.27
CA GLY A 177 12.20 -5.91 23.08
C GLY A 177 12.34 -6.48 24.48
#